data_68745a3daf977ee38881504ce7110f64
#
_entry.id   68745a3daf977ee38881504ce7110f64
#
_cell.length_a   1.000
_cell.length_b   1.000
_cell.length_c   1.000
_cell.angle_alpha   90.00
_cell.angle_beta   90.00
_cell.angle_gamma   90.00
#
_symmetry.space_group_name_H-M   'P 1'
#
loop_
_entity.id
_entity.type
_entity.pdbx_description
1 polymer ?
#
loop_
_entity_poly.entity_id
_entity_poly.type
_entity_poly.pdbx_seq_one_letter_code
_entity_poly.pdbx_strand_id
1 'polypeptide(L)'
;AVLEYTQRFDHLNAGTLAELELTPAELEAALDSLPADQRRALEQAAERVRAYHEKQLMSSWSYTEDDGTLLGQQVTSLDRVGLYVPGGKAAYPSSVLMNAIPAKVAGVTELIMVVPTPGGEKNALVLAAAAVCGVDRVFCIGGAQAVGALAYGTQSVPQVDKIVGPGNAYVAAAKRRVFGVVGIDMVAGPSEILVICDGKTNPDWIAMDLFSQAEHDELAQAILLSPDKAFLDQVAASMARQVEEMPRKDIIRTSLQDRGALIQVRDLEEAASIANFIAPEHLELSMDDPLAFSKKIKHAGAIFMGRDTCEALGDYCAGPNHVLPTSRTARFSSPLGVYDFQKRSSLIMVSSQGAQTLGRMA
;
A
#
# COMPACT_ATOMS: atom_id res chain seq x y z
N ALA A 1 -6.10 5.83 28.40
CA ALA A 1 -5.79 6.59 27.16
C ALA A 1 -6.48 5.99 25.95
N VAL A 2 -6.20 4.69 25.55
CA VAL A 2 -6.81 4.14 24.30
C VAL A 2 -8.33 4.17 24.39
N LEU A 3 -8.95 3.65 25.45
CA LEU A 3 -10.41 3.69 25.65
C LEU A 3 -10.98 5.11 25.66
N GLU A 4 -10.30 6.04 26.33
CA GLU A 4 -10.71 7.45 26.40
C GLU A 4 -10.75 8.10 25.00
N TYR A 5 -9.71 7.87 24.18
CA TYR A 5 -9.69 8.40 22.82
C TYR A 5 -10.68 7.68 21.89
N THR A 6 -10.89 6.38 22.07
CA THR A 6 -11.91 5.62 21.31
C THR A 6 -13.32 6.14 21.67
N GLN A 7 -13.60 6.39 22.95
CA GLN A 7 -14.87 7.04 23.36
C GLN A 7 -15.02 8.43 22.74
N ARG A 8 -13.94 9.24 22.77
CA ARG A 8 -13.98 10.63 22.30
C ARG A 8 -14.15 10.76 20.79
N PHE A 9 -13.47 9.93 20.01
CA PHE A 9 -13.40 10.07 18.55
C PHE A 9 -14.31 9.09 17.79
N ASP A 10 -14.48 7.88 18.32
CA ASP A 10 -15.32 6.85 17.72
C ASP A 10 -16.69 6.71 18.41
N HIS A 11 -16.92 7.46 19.51
CA HIS A 11 -18.17 7.41 20.31
C HIS A 11 -18.49 5.99 20.84
N LEU A 12 -17.45 5.17 21.05
CA LEU A 12 -17.58 3.82 21.60
C LEU A 12 -17.25 3.81 23.09
N ASN A 13 -18.19 3.31 23.88
CA ASN A 13 -18.01 3.09 25.31
C ASN A 13 -17.68 1.62 25.55
N ALA A 14 -16.50 1.35 26.08
CA ALA A 14 -16.07 0.02 26.53
C ALA A 14 -15.34 0.14 27.86
N GLY A 15 -15.55 -0.82 28.74
CA GLY A 15 -14.85 -0.90 30.02
C GLY A 15 -13.41 -1.39 29.88
N THR A 16 -13.17 -2.23 28.89
CA THR A 16 -11.86 -2.81 28.59
C THR A 16 -11.60 -2.84 27.08
N LEU A 17 -10.32 -2.94 26.67
CA LEU A 17 -9.98 -3.10 25.25
C LEU A 17 -10.40 -4.49 24.71
N ALA A 18 -10.54 -5.49 25.57
CA ALA A 18 -11.01 -6.81 25.16
C ALA A 18 -12.47 -6.79 24.64
N GLU A 19 -13.29 -5.85 25.12
CA GLU A 19 -14.65 -5.65 24.62
C GLU A 19 -14.70 -5.06 23.19
N LEU A 20 -13.59 -4.49 22.74
CA LEU A 20 -13.42 -3.94 21.38
C LEU A 20 -12.74 -4.93 20.43
N GLU A 21 -12.40 -6.12 20.90
CA GLU A 21 -11.86 -7.20 20.09
C GLU A 21 -13.00 -7.98 19.42
N LEU A 22 -12.91 -8.19 18.13
CA LEU A 22 -13.86 -9.00 17.37
C LEU A 22 -13.45 -10.48 17.44
N THR A 23 -14.45 -11.32 17.61
CA THR A 23 -14.26 -12.78 17.61
C THR A 23 -14.07 -13.32 16.18
N PRO A 24 -13.38 -14.45 15.99
CA PRO A 24 -13.33 -15.10 14.69
C PRO A 24 -14.73 -15.39 14.08
N ALA A 25 -15.71 -15.72 14.93
CA ALA A 25 -17.08 -15.95 14.48
C ALA A 25 -17.76 -14.69 13.91
N GLU A 26 -17.42 -13.49 14.42
CA GLU A 26 -17.94 -12.23 13.84
C GLU A 26 -17.31 -11.96 12.48
N LEU A 27 -16.04 -12.31 12.26
CA LEU A 27 -15.39 -12.16 10.96
C LEU A 27 -15.99 -13.12 9.93
N GLU A 28 -16.18 -14.37 10.29
CA GLU A 28 -16.86 -15.38 9.44
C GLU A 28 -18.30 -14.98 9.14
N ALA A 29 -19.04 -14.51 10.13
CA ALA A 29 -20.40 -14.02 9.92
C ALA A 29 -20.44 -12.80 8.95
N ALA A 30 -19.47 -11.93 9.00
CA ALA A 30 -19.34 -10.83 8.05
C ALA A 30 -19.10 -11.35 6.62
N LEU A 31 -18.22 -12.36 6.45
CA LEU A 31 -17.98 -12.99 5.15
C LEU A 31 -19.24 -13.70 4.61
N ASP A 32 -19.96 -14.40 5.46
CA ASP A 32 -21.19 -15.12 5.08
C ASP A 32 -22.35 -14.16 4.77
N SER A 33 -22.33 -12.94 5.30
CA SER A 33 -23.34 -11.92 5.04
C SER A 33 -23.22 -11.25 3.67
N LEU A 34 -22.09 -11.40 3.00
CA LEU A 34 -21.85 -10.74 1.70
C LEU A 34 -22.71 -11.35 0.59
N PRO A 35 -23.23 -10.53 -0.33
CA PRO A 35 -23.77 -11.02 -1.60
C PRO A 35 -22.74 -11.92 -2.32
N ALA A 36 -23.22 -12.98 -2.96
CA ALA A 36 -22.36 -14.00 -3.57
C ALA A 36 -21.40 -13.47 -4.65
N ASP A 37 -21.77 -12.42 -5.35
CA ASP A 37 -20.93 -11.74 -6.33
C ASP A 37 -19.82 -10.92 -5.66
N GLN A 38 -20.13 -10.19 -4.58
CA GLN A 38 -19.12 -9.44 -3.80
C GLN A 38 -18.13 -10.38 -3.11
N ARG A 39 -18.63 -11.46 -2.48
CA ARG A 39 -17.77 -12.47 -1.87
C ARG A 39 -16.80 -13.06 -2.91
N ARG A 40 -17.31 -13.46 -4.06
CA ARG A 40 -16.50 -14.02 -5.15
C ARG A 40 -15.46 -13.03 -5.66
N ALA A 41 -15.82 -11.75 -5.85
CA ALA A 41 -14.88 -10.71 -6.26
C ALA A 41 -13.74 -10.51 -5.25
N LEU A 42 -14.08 -10.49 -3.94
CA LEU A 42 -13.11 -10.38 -2.85
C LEU A 42 -12.15 -11.58 -2.81
N GLU A 43 -12.66 -12.80 -2.91
CA GLU A 43 -11.88 -14.03 -2.91
C GLU A 43 -10.95 -14.10 -4.14
N GLN A 44 -11.44 -13.73 -5.32
CA GLN A 44 -10.62 -13.69 -6.55
C GLN A 44 -9.52 -12.62 -6.48
N ALA A 45 -9.81 -11.44 -5.94
CA ALA A 45 -8.79 -10.41 -5.72
C ALA A 45 -7.72 -10.91 -4.74
N ALA A 46 -8.12 -11.54 -3.63
CA ALA A 46 -7.20 -12.12 -2.66
C ALA A 46 -6.29 -13.19 -3.28
N GLU A 47 -6.83 -14.08 -4.13
CA GLU A 47 -6.06 -15.10 -4.85
C GLU A 47 -5.01 -14.47 -5.78
N ARG A 48 -5.38 -13.46 -6.55
CA ARG A 48 -4.45 -12.76 -7.47
C ARG A 48 -3.34 -12.04 -6.70
N VAL A 49 -3.68 -11.37 -5.61
CA VAL A 49 -2.70 -10.71 -4.73
C VAL A 49 -1.74 -11.74 -4.14
N ARG A 50 -2.24 -12.89 -3.69
CA ARG A 50 -1.41 -13.99 -3.16
C ARG A 50 -0.47 -14.53 -4.21
N ALA A 51 -0.97 -14.87 -5.39
CA ALA A 51 -0.17 -15.43 -6.49
C ALA A 51 0.97 -14.50 -6.93
N TYR A 52 0.72 -13.18 -6.92
CA TYR A 52 1.76 -12.20 -7.20
C TYR A 52 2.83 -12.16 -6.10
N HIS A 53 2.41 -12.10 -4.85
CA HIS A 53 3.32 -11.96 -3.71
C HIS A 53 4.14 -13.24 -3.43
N GLU A 54 3.62 -14.41 -3.75
CA GLU A 54 4.40 -15.66 -3.68
C GLU A 54 5.67 -15.63 -4.54
N LYS A 55 5.70 -14.84 -5.64
CA LYS A 55 6.91 -14.64 -6.46
C LYS A 55 7.98 -13.80 -5.78
N GLN A 56 7.66 -13.11 -4.70
CA GLN A 56 8.58 -12.23 -3.97
C GLN A 56 9.30 -12.94 -2.81
N LEU A 57 8.95 -14.19 -2.50
CA LEU A 57 9.58 -14.94 -1.41
C LEU A 57 11.09 -15.08 -1.63
N MET A 58 11.84 -14.70 -0.61
CA MET A 58 13.29 -14.93 -0.57
C MET A 58 13.61 -16.22 0.16
N SER A 59 14.62 -16.93 -0.33
CA SER A 59 15.16 -18.15 0.28
C SER A 59 16.46 -17.89 1.02
N SER A 60 16.71 -18.65 2.10
CA SER A 60 18.03 -18.73 2.73
C SER A 60 19.02 -19.41 1.79
N TRP A 61 20.28 -19.01 1.87
CA TRP A 61 21.36 -19.61 1.08
C TRP A 61 22.66 -19.63 1.86
N SER A 62 23.56 -20.56 1.50
CA SER A 62 24.91 -20.63 2.02
C SER A 62 25.84 -21.26 0.98
N TYR A 63 27.12 -20.96 1.11
CA TYR A 63 28.21 -21.63 0.38
C TYR A 63 29.41 -21.86 1.30
N THR A 64 30.27 -22.80 0.93
CA THR A 64 31.48 -23.09 1.66
C THR A 64 32.66 -22.77 0.78
N GLU A 65 33.64 -22.02 1.31
CA GLU A 65 34.88 -21.69 0.65
C GLU A 65 35.86 -22.89 0.69
N ASP A 66 36.95 -22.84 -0.12
CA ASP A 66 37.93 -23.92 -0.23
C ASP A 66 38.61 -24.25 1.10
N ASP A 67 38.73 -23.28 2.00
CA ASP A 67 39.29 -23.46 3.34
C ASP A 67 38.29 -24.02 4.37
N GLY A 68 37.05 -24.29 3.95
CA GLY A 68 35.98 -24.81 4.79
C GLY A 68 35.19 -23.74 5.55
N THR A 69 35.42 -22.44 5.30
CA THR A 69 34.62 -21.34 5.86
C THR A 69 33.26 -21.34 5.21
N LEU A 70 32.17 -21.37 6.02
CA LEU A 70 30.78 -21.27 5.55
C LEU A 70 30.31 -19.84 5.70
N LEU A 71 29.81 -19.28 4.61
CA LEU A 71 29.12 -17.99 4.57
C LEU A 71 27.70 -18.16 4.02
N GLY A 72 26.76 -17.36 4.51
CA GLY A 72 25.38 -17.47 4.05
C GLY A 72 24.48 -16.37 4.56
N GLN A 73 23.21 -16.51 4.23
CA GLN A 73 22.15 -15.62 4.67
C GLN A 73 20.93 -16.45 5.07
N GLN A 74 20.47 -16.26 6.30
CA GLN A 74 19.23 -16.83 6.80
C GLN A 74 18.11 -15.82 6.62
N VAL A 75 17.02 -16.25 5.99
CA VAL A 75 15.78 -15.46 5.84
C VAL A 75 14.76 -15.99 6.82
N THR A 76 14.18 -15.10 7.62
CA THR A 76 13.12 -15.41 8.60
C THR A 76 12.00 -14.37 8.52
N SER A 77 10.76 -14.79 8.77
CA SER A 77 9.63 -13.86 8.90
C SER A 77 9.73 -13.01 10.16
N LEU A 78 8.97 -11.94 10.22
CA LEU A 78 8.58 -11.28 11.46
C LEU A 78 7.62 -12.19 12.24
N ASP A 79 7.59 -12.06 13.57
CA ASP A 79 6.71 -12.88 14.41
C ASP A 79 5.30 -12.31 14.43
N ARG A 80 5.17 -10.98 14.60
CA ARG A 80 3.87 -10.31 14.75
C ARG A 80 3.83 -8.99 14.01
N VAL A 81 2.74 -8.72 13.27
CA VAL A 81 2.55 -7.49 12.49
C VAL A 81 1.21 -6.85 12.80
N GLY A 82 1.22 -5.55 13.01
CA GLY A 82 0.03 -4.72 13.17
C GLY A 82 -0.42 -4.13 11.84
N LEU A 83 -1.69 -4.33 11.49
CA LEU A 83 -2.32 -3.76 10.32
C LEU A 83 -3.20 -2.60 10.73
N TYR A 84 -2.92 -1.39 10.27
CA TYR A 84 -3.83 -0.26 10.41
C TYR A 84 -4.71 -0.17 9.17
N VAL A 85 -6.02 -0.33 9.35
CA VAL A 85 -7.01 -0.21 8.27
C VAL A 85 -7.85 1.03 8.52
N PRO A 86 -7.92 1.98 7.58
CA PRO A 86 -8.76 3.15 7.74
C PRO A 86 -10.24 2.73 7.87
N GLY A 87 -10.96 3.43 8.74
CA GLY A 87 -12.40 3.29 8.92
C GLY A 87 -13.10 4.64 8.77
N GLY A 88 -14.42 4.65 8.69
CA GLY A 88 -15.24 5.84 8.58
C GLY A 88 -15.89 6.01 7.21
N LYS A 89 -15.65 7.14 6.52
CA LYS A 89 -16.39 7.55 5.30
C LYS A 89 -16.28 6.61 4.10
N ALA A 90 -15.24 5.78 4.03
CA ALA A 90 -15.05 4.80 2.96
C ALA A 90 -14.57 3.45 3.50
N ALA A 91 -15.02 2.36 2.86
CA ALA A 91 -14.55 1.02 3.14
C ALA A 91 -13.32 0.73 2.26
N TYR A 92 -12.26 0.20 2.88
CA TYR A 92 -11.03 -0.17 2.17
C TYR A 92 -10.69 -1.65 2.38
N PRO A 93 -11.50 -2.60 1.85
CA PRO A 93 -11.20 -4.02 1.93
C PRO A 93 -9.88 -4.35 1.23
N SER A 94 -9.53 -3.63 0.16
CA SER A 94 -8.25 -3.76 -0.53
C SER A 94 -7.06 -3.47 0.39
N SER A 95 -7.17 -2.50 1.30
CA SER A 95 -6.10 -2.24 2.29
C SER A 95 -5.87 -3.44 3.20
N VAL A 96 -6.91 -4.23 3.51
CA VAL A 96 -6.72 -5.48 4.25
C VAL A 96 -5.96 -6.49 3.41
N LEU A 97 -6.39 -6.74 2.17
CA LEU A 97 -5.73 -7.68 1.26
C LEU A 97 -4.24 -7.33 1.08
N MET A 98 -3.96 -6.06 0.76
CA MET A 98 -2.61 -5.58 0.42
C MET A 98 -1.63 -5.57 1.59
N ASN A 99 -2.12 -5.51 2.82
CA ASN A 99 -1.26 -5.57 4.01
C ASN A 99 -1.18 -7.01 4.57
N ALA A 100 -2.29 -7.73 4.64
CA ALA A 100 -2.34 -9.04 5.28
C ALA A 100 -1.75 -10.16 4.41
N ILE A 101 -2.05 -10.17 3.10
CA ILE A 101 -1.62 -11.28 2.23
C ILE A 101 -0.09 -11.36 2.12
N PRO A 102 0.67 -10.30 1.81
CA PRO A 102 2.13 -10.39 1.76
C PRO A 102 2.75 -10.77 3.11
N ALA A 103 2.15 -10.35 4.24
CA ALA A 103 2.59 -10.77 5.56
C ALA A 103 2.37 -12.27 5.80
N LYS A 104 1.19 -12.81 5.44
CA LYS A 104 0.93 -14.26 5.52
C LYS A 104 1.81 -15.06 4.57
N VAL A 105 2.04 -14.59 3.35
CA VAL A 105 2.96 -15.21 2.38
C VAL A 105 4.39 -15.23 2.93
N ALA A 106 4.84 -14.17 3.61
CA ALA A 106 6.14 -14.12 4.27
C ALA A 106 6.28 -15.12 5.44
N GLY A 107 5.15 -15.65 5.96
CA GLY A 107 5.13 -16.56 7.10
C GLY A 107 5.00 -15.87 8.45
N VAL A 108 4.47 -14.64 8.52
CA VAL A 108 4.17 -13.96 9.78
C VAL A 108 3.18 -14.78 10.59
N THR A 109 3.54 -15.03 11.86
CA THR A 109 2.78 -15.95 12.73
C THR A 109 1.46 -15.34 13.20
N GLU A 110 1.45 -14.03 13.54
CA GLU A 110 0.27 -13.36 14.09
C GLU A 110 0.06 -11.99 13.43
N LEU A 111 -1.14 -11.79 12.85
CA LEU A 111 -1.58 -10.51 12.30
C LEU A 111 -2.64 -9.88 13.21
N ILE A 112 -2.37 -8.67 13.68
CA ILE A 112 -3.28 -7.89 14.51
C ILE A 112 -3.78 -6.69 13.73
N MET A 113 -5.06 -6.66 13.40
CA MET A 113 -5.68 -5.55 12.71
C MET A 113 -6.32 -4.58 13.70
N VAL A 114 -6.13 -3.28 13.47
CA VAL A 114 -6.87 -2.21 14.13
C VAL A 114 -7.66 -1.44 13.07
N VAL A 115 -8.94 -1.21 13.34
CA VAL A 115 -9.86 -0.49 12.45
C VAL A 115 -10.80 0.36 13.26
N PRO A 116 -10.84 1.70 13.07
CA PRO A 116 -11.82 2.53 13.77
C PRO A 116 -13.23 2.21 13.28
N THR A 117 -14.17 2.17 14.23
CA THR A 117 -15.60 1.91 13.97
C THR A 117 -16.44 3.02 14.59
N PRO A 118 -16.47 4.23 14.00
CA PRO A 118 -17.20 5.36 14.55
C PRO A 118 -18.69 5.02 14.74
N GLY A 119 -19.21 5.34 15.93
CA GLY A 119 -20.59 5.00 16.28
C GLY A 119 -20.89 3.50 16.43
N GLY A 120 -19.86 2.65 16.40
CA GLY A 120 -20.00 1.20 16.42
C GLY A 120 -20.30 0.57 15.06
N GLU A 121 -20.26 1.35 14.00
CA GLU A 121 -20.54 0.86 12.65
C GLU A 121 -19.37 0.00 12.14
N LYS A 122 -19.64 -1.29 11.96
CA LYS A 122 -18.70 -2.28 11.44
C LYS A 122 -18.94 -2.47 9.94
N ASN A 123 -17.93 -2.25 9.11
CA ASN A 123 -18.07 -2.49 7.67
C ASN A 123 -17.90 -3.97 7.36
N ALA A 124 -18.96 -4.63 6.90
CA ALA A 124 -18.97 -6.06 6.63
C ALA A 124 -17.91 -6.49 5.60
N LEU A 125 -17.64 -5.66 4.56
CA LEU A 125 -16.69 -5.99 3.51
C LEU A 125 -15.24 -5.95 4.02
N VAL A 126 -14.91 -5.01 4.94
CA VAL A 126 -13.60 -4.94 5.59
C VAL A 126 -13.37 -6.14 6.53
N LEU A 127 -14.40 -6.53 7.29
CA LEU A 127 -14.30 -7.70 8.18
C LEU A 127 -14.24 -9.02 7.40
N ALA A 128 -15.00 -9.12 6.30
CA ALA A 128 -14.91 -10.25 5.38
C ALA A 128 -13.51 -10.36 4.75
N ALA A 129 -12.88 -9.24 4.38
CA ALA A 129 -11.51 -9.24 3.90
C ALA A 129 -10.53 -9.73 4.97
N ALA A 130 -10.73 -9.37 6.24
CA ALA A 130 -9.93 -9.89 7.35
C ALA A 130 -10.09 -11.40 7.51
N ALA A 131 -11.32 -11.95 7.38
CA ALA A 131 -11.57 -13.38 7.38
C ALA A 131 -10.86 -14.09 6.22
N VAL A 132 -11.03 -13.62 4.98
CA VAL A 132 -10.40 -14.17 3.77
C VAL A 132 -8.88 -14.20 3.86
N CYS A 133 -8.27 -13.16 4.48
CA CYS A 133 -6.83 -13.08 4.68
C CYS A 133 -6.31 -13.89 5.86
N GLY A 134 -7.18 -14.39 6.72
CA GLY A 134 -6.79 -15.09 7.95
C GLY A 134 -6.11 -14.16 8.94
N VAL A 135 -6.66 -12.98 9.16
CA VAL A 135 -6.22 -12.06 10.22
C VAL A 135 -6.54 -12.69 11.57
N ASP A 136 -5.55 -12.75 12.46
CA ASP A 136 -5.68 -13.53 13.71
C ASP A 136 -6.50 -12.77 14.78
N ARG A 137 -6.32 -11.43 14.87
CA ARG A 137 -7.03 -10.60 15.85
C ARG A 137 -7.44 -9.26 15.24
N VAL A 138 -8.62 -8.79 15.57
CA VAL A 138 -9.16 -7.50 15.08
C VAL A 138 -9.69 -6.68 16.24
N PHE A 139 -9.22 -5.44 16.38
CA PHE A 139 -9.66 -4.50 17.39
C PHE A 139 -10.36 -3.29 16.76
N CYS A 140 -11.53 -2.94 17.27
CA CYS A 140 -12.30 -1.74 16.88
C CYS A 140 -11.72 -0.48 17.54
N ILE A 141 -10.49 -0.12 17.20
CA ILE A 141 -9.78 1.08 17.66
C ILE A 141 -9.07 1.75 16.51
N GLY A 142 -8.89 3.06 16.57
CA GLY A 142 -8.25 3.83 15.49
C GLY A 142 -7.35 4.95 16.01
N GLY A 143 -6.87 5.79 15.10
CA GLY A 143 -6.07 6.97 15.41
C GLY A 143 -4.66 6.68 15.94
N ALA A 144 -4.01 7.73 16.44
CA ALA A 144 -2.65 7.65 16.99
C ALA A 144 -2.55 6.70 18.20
N GLN A 145 -3.62 6.57 18.98
CA GLN A 145 -3.68 5.69 20.15
C GLN A 145 -3.65 4.21 19.78
N ALA A 146 -4.25 3.83 18.64
CA ALA A 146 -4.17 2.46 18.12
C ALA A 146 -2.74 2.12 17.69
N VAL A 147 -2.05 3.06 17.01
CA VAL A 147 -0.63 2.92 16.65
C VAL A 147 0.22 2.77 17.92
N GLY A 148 -0.05 3.57 18.96
CA GLY A 148 0.64 3.44 20.25
C GLY A 148 0.37 2.10 20.93
N ALA A 149 -0.88 1.59 20.88
CA ALA A 149 -1.22 0.28 21.42
C ALA A 149 -0.46 -0.86 20.71
N LEU A 150 -0.37 -0.83 19.40
CA LEU A 150 0.41 -1.80 18.62
C LEU A 150 1.91 -1.70 18.91
N ALA A 151 2.45 -0.48 19.04
CA ALA A 151 3.88 -0.24 19.21
C ALA A 151 4.41 -0.65 20.60
N TYR A 152 3.64 -0.42 21.64
CA TYR A 152 4.08 -0.62 23.03
C TYR A 152 3.39 -1.78 23.74
N GLY A 153 2.33 -2.32 23.16
CA GLY A 153 1.48 -3.30 23.78
C GLY A 153 0.57 -2.72 24.87
N THR A 154 -0.45 -3.46 25.23
CA THR A 154 -1.36 -3.23 26.35
C THR A 154 -1.68 -4.58 27.01
N GLN A 155 -2.60 -4.62 27.96
CA GLN A 155 -3.06 -5.92 28.51
C GLN A 155 -3.79 -6.78 27.47
N SER A 156 -4.46 -6.16 26.48
CA SER A 156 -5.28 -6.86 25.49
C SER A 156 -4.63 -6.88 24.09
N VAL A 157 -3.99 -5.77 23.68
CA VAL A 157 -3.32 -5.64 22.38
C VAL A 157 -1.85 -6.00 22.55
N PRO A 158 -1.35 -7.09 21.97
CA PRO A 158 0.07 -7.44 22.02
C PRO A 158 0.93 -6.41 21.27
N GLN A 159 2.18 -6.22 21.72
CA GLN A 159 3.18 -5.47 20.98
C GLN A 159 3.52 -6.20 19.66
N VAL A 160 3.70 -5.43 18.59
CA VAL A 160 4.05 -5.95 17.26
C VAL A 160 5.48 -5.57 16.85
N ASP A 161 6.05 -6.28 15.87
CA ASP A 161 7.38 -5.99 15.32
C ASP A 161 7.33 -4.89 14.25
N LYS A 162 6.23 -4.81 13.51
CA LYS A 162 6.02 -3.83 12.43
C LYS A 162 4.56 -3.39 12.37
N ILE A 163 4.34 -2.11 12.05
CA ILE A 163 3.00 -1.55 11.78
C ILE A 163 2.94 -1.14 10.32
N VAL A 164 1.97 -1.67 9.60
CA VAL A 164 1.73 -1.37 8.17
C VAL A 164 0.31 -0.86 7.95
N GLY A 165 0.09 -0.22 6.82
CA GLY A 165 -1.20 0.30 6.40
C GLY A 165 -1.30 1.83 6.45
N PRO A 166 -2.15 2.40 5.56
CA PRO A 166 -2.36 3.83 5.45
C PRO A 166 -3.23 4.36 6.60
N GLY A 167 -3.14 5.66 6.85
CA GLY A 167 -3.98 6.34 7.83
C GLY A 167 -3.92 7.86 7.64
N ASN A 168 -4.72 8.58 8.40
CA ASN A 168 -4.73 10.03 8.38
C ASN A 168 -3.43 10.65 8.93
N ALA A 169 -3.32 11.99 8.91
CA ALA A 169 -2.15 12.72 9.37
C ALA A 169 -1.74 12.38 10.82
N TYR A 170 -2.70 12.07 11.70
CA TYR A 170 -2.41 11.68 13.10
C TYR A 170 -1.78 10.28 13.16
N VAL A 171 -2.24 9.35 12.34
CA VAL A 171 -1.67 8.00 12.21
C VAL A 171 -0.27 8.07 11.61
N ALA A 172 -0.08 8.86 10.56
CA ALA A 172 1.21 9.10 9.94
C ALA A 172 2.23 9.70 10.94
N ALA A 173 1.81 10.70 11.73
CA ALA A 173 2.63 11.29 12.77
C ALA A 173 2.97 10.27 13.89
N ALA A 174 2.01 9.44 14.29
CA ALA A 174 2.22 8.39 15.28
C ALA A 174 3.21 7.33 14.77
N LYS A 175 3.07 6.85 13.52
CA LYS A 175 4.00 5.90 12.88
C LYS A 175 5.43 6.46 12.88
N ARG A 176 5.63 7.73 12.50
CA ARG A 176 6.96 8.37 12.57
C ARG A 176 7.54 8.35 13.99
N ARG A 177 6.69 8.58 14.99
CA ARG A 177 7.14 8.68 16.38
C ARG A 177 7.51 7.36 17.01
N VAL A 178 6.88 6.27 16.60
CA VAL A 178 7.16 4.92 17.12
C VAL A 178 8.23 4.19 16.31
N PHE A 179 8.66 4.73 15.18
CA PHE A 179 9.74 4.15 14.37
C PHE A 179 11.02 4.03 15.21
N GLY A 180 11.61 2.83 15.21
CA GLY A 180 12.75 2.48 16.06
C GLY A 180 12.34 1.68 17.30
N VAL A 181 11.11 1.85 17.81
CA VAL A 181 10.50 0.92 18.78
C VAL A 181 9.88 -0.26 18.04
N VAL A 182 9.19 0.03 16.95
CA VAL A 182 8.68 -0.95 15.97
C VAL A 182 9.10 -0.54 14.56
N GLY A 183 9.12 -1.48 13.61
CA GLY A 183 9.22 -1.16 12.20
C GLY A 183 7.92 -0.51 11.68
N ILE A 184 8.03 0.25 10.60
CA ILE A 184 6.87 0.73 9.85
C ILE A 184 7.08 0.41 8.36
N ASP A 185 5.99 0.39 7.58
CA ASP A 185 6.06 0.31 6.12
C ASP A 185 6.64 1.62 5.55
N MET A 186 5.82 2.67 5.57
CA MET A 186 6.17 3.99 5.08
C MET A 186 5.34 5.06 5.79
N VAL A 187 5.67 6.32 5.51
CA VAL A 187 4.83 7.45 5.87
C VAL A 187 4.17 7.94 4.60
N ALA A 188 2.91 7.56 4.39
CA ALA A 188 2.15 7.95 3.22
C ALA A 188 1.85 9.45 3.22
N GLY A 189 2.01 10.07 2.06
CA GLY A 189 1.47 11.39 1.71
C GLY A 189 0.12 11.27 1.00
N PRO A 190 -0.41 12.36 0.45
CA PRO A 190 -1.56 12.34 -0.45
C PRO A 190 -1.29 11.48 -1.69
N SER A 191 -2.33 10.88 -2.24
CA SER A 191 -2.22 10.04 -3.45
C SER A 191 -1.77 10.84 -4.68
N GLU A 192 -1.03 10.17 -5.56
CA GLU A 192 -0.42 10.80 -6.75
C GLU A 192 -0.61 9.92 -7.98
N ILE A 193 -1.04 10.52 -9.10
CA ILE A 193 -0.98 9.88 -10.42
C ILE A 193 -0.25 10.78 -11.41
N LEU A 194 0.64 10.18 -12.19
CA LEU A 194 1.26 10.78 -13.37
C LEU A 194 0.96 9.92 -14.58
N VAL A 195 0.24 10.47 -15.54
CA VAL A 195 -0.03 9.84 -16.83
C VAL A 195 0.91 10.39 -17.89
N ILE A 196 1.59 9.51 -18.64
CA ILE A 196 2.31 9.85 -19.85
C ILE A 196 1.53 9.27 -21.04
N CYS A 197 1.04 10.13 -21.93
CA CYS A 197 0.26 9.71 -23.09
C CYS A 197 0.86 10.26 -24.38
N ASP A 198 0.94 9.38 -25.41
CA ASP A 198 1.41 9.76 -26.75
C ASP A 198 0.35 10.48 -27.61
N GLY A 199 -0.82 10.80 -27.04
CA GLY A 199 -1.90 11.51 -27.73
C GLY A 199 -2.89 10.64 -28.48
N LYS A 200 -2.80 9.31 -28.40
CA LYS A 200 -3.66 8.39 -29.18
C LYS A 200 -4.73 7.66 -28.36
N THR A 201 -4.74 7.82 -27.06
CA THR A 201 -5.75 7.23 -26.18
C THR A 201 -7.03 8.05 -26.20
N ASN A 202 -8.15 7.44 -25.86
CA ASN A 202 -9.40 8.17 -25.72
C ASN A 202 -9.27 9.22 -24.60
N PRO A 203 -9.49 10.53 -24.86
CA PRO A 203 -9.39 11.58 -23.84
C PRO A 203 -10.32 11.37 -22.64
N ASP A 204 -11.45 10.71 -22.84
CA ASP A 204 -12.42 10.42 -21.77
C ASP A 204 -11.85 9.41 -20.75
N TRP A 205 -11.06 8.45 -21.20
CA TRP A 205 -10.42 7.48 -20.32
C TRP A 205 -9.31 8.13 -19.48
N ILE A 206 -8.46 8.95 -20.12
CA ILE A 206 -7.41 9.68 -19.40
C ILE A 206 -8.01 10.64 -18.35
N ALA A 207 -9.14 11.30 -18.68
CA ALA A 207 -9.84 12.14 -17.70
C ALA A 207 -10.31 11.33 -16.48
N MET A 208 -10.84 10.11 -16.70
CA MET A 208 -11.26 9.23 -15.61
C MET A 208 -10.09 8.73 -14.77
N ASP A 209 -8.94 8.40 -15.37
CA ASP A 209 -7.75 7.99 -14.62
C ASP A 209 -7.18 9.14 -13.78
N LEU A 210 -7.21 10.38 -14.26
CA LEU A 210 -6.87 11.55 -13.44
C LEU A 210 -7.85 11.75 -12.29
N PHE A 211 -9.15 11.45 -12.48
CA PHE A 211 -10.16 11.54 -11.43
C PHE A 211 -10.02 10.43 -10.39
N SER A 212 -9.55 9.25 -10.77
CA SER A 212 -9.39 8.11 -9.84
C SER A 212 -8.53 8.47 -8.63
N GLN A 213 -7.49 9.30 -8.82
CA GLN A 213 -6.67 9.82 -7.74
C GLN A 213 -7.22 11.12 -7.14
N ALA A 214 -7.69 12.03 -7.98
CA ALA A 214 -8.18 13.33 -7.51
C ALA A 214 -9.37 13.22 -6.55
N GLU A 215 -10.18 12.14 -6.64
CA GLU A 215 -11.31 11.92 -5.75
C GLU A 215 -10.91 11.47 -4.34
N HIS A 216 -9.68 11.01 -4.11
CA HIS A 216 -9.26 10.48 -2.83
C HIS A 216 -9.18 11.55 -1.74
N ASP A 217 -8.60 12.71 -2.06
CA ASP A 217 -8.37 13.81 -1.11
C ASP A 217 -8.16 15.13 -1.87
N GLU A 218 -8.46 16.28 -1.26
CA GLU A 218 -8.22 17.59 -1.82
C GLU A 218 -6.74 17.88 -2.08
N LEU A 219 -5.83 17.17 -1.39
CA LEU A 219 -4.39 17.26 -1.56
C LEU A 219 -3.81 16.25 -2.56
N ALA A 220 -4.63 15.37 -3.14
CA ALA A 220 -4.19 14.43 -4.16
C ALA A 220 -3.62 15.17 -5.38
N GLN A 221 -2.69 14.54 -6.10
CA GLN A 221 -2.03 15.13 -7.26
C GLN A 221 -2.31 14.30 -8.52
N ALA A 222 -2.80 14.96 -9.59
CA ALA A 222 -3.05 14.33 -10.88
C ALA A 222 -2.38 15.13 -12.01
N ILE A 223 -1.42 14.51 -12.69
CA ILE A 223 -0.61 15.15 -13.73
C ILE A 223 -0.70 14.36 -15.03
N LEU A 224 -0.90 15.03 -16.15
CA LEU A 224 -0.79 14.46 -17.50
C LEU A 224 0.36 15.12 -18.27
N LEU A 225 1.23 14.30 -18.84
CA LEU A 225 2.26 14.72 -19.79
C LEU A 225 1.94 14.19 -21.17
N SER A 226 1.94 15.05 -22.17
CA SER A 226 1.81 14.66 -23.59
C SER A 226 2.57 15.62 -24.50
N PRO A 227 3.19 15.14 -25.59
CA PRO A 227 3.73 16.01 -26.61
C PRO A 227 2.63 16.65 -27.49
N ASP A 228 1.43 16.09 -27.50
CA ASP A 228 0.31 16.54 -28.33
C ASP A 228 -0.56 17.57 -27.59
N LYS A 229 -0.41 18.86 -27.96
CA LYS A 229 -1.21 19.95 -27.39
C LYS A 229 -2.70 19.80 -27.65
N ALA A 230 -3.10 19.34 -28.85
CA ALA A 230 -4.51 19.19 -29.21
C ALA A 230 -5.16 18.09 -28.35
N PHE A 231 -4.41 17.04 -28.05
CA PHE A 231 -4.85 15.97 -27.14
C PHE A 231 -5.04 16.51 -25.71
N LEU A 232 -4.10 17.31 -25.18
CA LEU A 232 -4.24 17.94 -23.86
C LEU A 232 -5.52 18.79 -23.77
N ASP A 233 -5.84 19.54 -24.83
CA ASP A 233 -7.05 20.35 -24.88
C ASP A 233 -8.33 19.50 -24.91
N GLN A 234 -8.29 18.35 -25.59
CA GLN A 234 -9.39 17.38 -25.58
C GLN A 234 -9.59 16.76 -24.20
N VAL A 235 -8.51 16.38 -23.51
CA VAL A 235 -8.59 15.88 -22.13
C VAL A 235 -9.16 16.95 -21.18
N ALA A 236 -8.71 18.20 -21.29
CA ALA A 236 -9.25 19.29 -20.50
C ALA A 236 -10.76 19.48 -20.72
N ALA A 237 -11.22 19.43 -21.96
CA ALA A 237 -12.63 19.51 -22.30
C ALA A 237 -13.43 18.32 -21.76
N SER A 238 -12.85 17.12 -21.81
CA SER A 238 -13.43 15.91 -21.26
C SER A 238 -13.57 15.99 -19.72
N MET A 239 -12.51 16.45 -19.04
CA MET A 239 -12.52 16.64 -17.58
C MET A 239 -13.63 17.63 -17.18
N ALA A 240 -13.74 18.79 -17.87
CA ALA A 240 -14.78 19.78 -17.58
C ALA A 240 -16.20 19.23 -17.73
N ARG A 241 -16.42 18.32 -18.67
CA ARG A 241 -17.72 17.67 -18.89
C ARG A 241 -18.00 16.60 -17.85
N GLN A 242 -17.06 15.66 -17.64
CA GLN A 242 -17.27 14.47 -16.85
C GLN A 242 -17.32 14.74 -15.34
N VAL A 243 -16.59 15.74 -14.84
CA VAL A 243 -16.55 16.06 -13.40
C VAL A 243 -17.94 16.35 -12.83
N GLU A 244 -18.87 16.86 -13.65
CA GLU A 244 -20.23 17.15 -13.20
C GLU A 244 -21.03 15.91 -12.80
N GLU A 245 -20.69 14.75 -13.38
CA GLU A 245 -21.35 13.46 -13.14
C GLU A 245 -20.67 12.66 -11.99
N MET A 246 -19.50 13.12 -11.51
CA MET A 246 -18.75 12.40 -10.49
C MET A 246 -19.37 12.53 -9.10
N PRO A 247 -19.47 11.43 -8.32
CA PRO A 247 -20.03 11.46 -6.96
C PRO A 247 -19.28 12.39 -6.00
N ARG A 248 -17.95 12.50 -6.16
CA ARG A 248 -17.05 13.30 -5.30
C ARG A 248 -16.51 14.56 -6.01
N LYS A 249 -17.31 15.13 -6.88
CA LYS A 249 -16.90 16.24 -7.77
C LYS A 249 -16.25 17.43 -7.08
N ASP A 250 -16.66 17.77 -5.88
CA ASP A 250 -16.12 18.93 -5.17
C ASP A 250 -14.68 18.67 -4.70
N ILE A 251 -14.39 17.45 -4.24
CA ILE A 251 -13.03 17.01 -3.90
C ILE A 251 -12.17 16.98 -5.16
N ILE A 252 -12.67 16.36 -6.24
CA ILE A 252 -11.96 16.29 -7.53
C ILE A 252 -11.62 17.71 -8.03
N ARG A 253 -12.56 18.63 -8.00
CA ARG A 253 -12.33 20.02 -8.42
C ARG A 253 -11.24 20.71 -7.62
N THR A 254 -11.30 20.60 -6.29
CA THR A 254 -10.29 21.19 -5.40
C THR A 254 -8.91 20.62 -5.68
N SER A 255 -8.81 19.28 -5.72
CA SER A 255 -7.56 18.59 -6.03
C SER A 255 -6.98 19.02 -7.38
N LEU A 256 -7.77 19.00 -8.44
CA LEU A 256 -7.32 19.37 -9.78
C LEU A 256 -6.97 20.85 -9.91
N GLN A 257 -7.71 21.74 -9.23
CA GLN A 257 -7.43 23.17 -9.26
C GLN A 257 -6.10 23.51 -8.58
N ASP A 258 -5.82 22.87 -7.44
CA ASP A 258 -4.68 23.20 -6.61
C ASP A 258 -3.43 22.37 -6.95
N ARG A 259 -3.62 21.13 -7.43
CA ARG A 259 -2.57 20.14 -7.59
C ARG A 259 -2.60 19.38 -8.93
N GLY A 260 -3.56 19.68 -9.81
CA GLY A 260 -3.64 19.12 -11.15
C GLY A 260 -2.76 19.87 -12.17
N ALA A 261 -2.25 19.14 -13.17
CA ALA A 261 -1.52 19.78 -14.27
C ALA A 261 -1.63 18.99 -15.59
N LEU A 262 -1.92 19.70 -16.67
CA LEU A 262 -1.81 19.17 -18.04
C LEU A 262 -0.62 19.86 -18.71
N ILE A 263 0.46 19.11 -18.94
CA ILE A 263 1.76 19.68 -19.34
C ILE A 263 2.12 19.21 -20.75
N GLN A 264 2.30 20.15 -21.67
CA GLN A 264 2.87 19.84 -22.96
C GLN A 264 4.39 19.68 -22.81
N VAL A 265 4.89 18.54 -23.23
CA VAL A 265 6.32 18.22 -23.32
C VAL A 265 6.80 18.27 -24.78
N ARG A 266 8.10 18.40 -25.02
CA ARG A 266 8.66 18.37 -26.38
C ARG A 266 8.51 17.01 -27.04
N ASP A 267 8.75 15.97 -26.25
CA ASP A 267 8.77 14.57 -26.67
C ASP A 267 8.63 13.63 -25.47
N LEU A 268 8.55 12.34 -25.72
CA LEU A 268 8.45 11.32 -24.67
C LEU A 268 9.74 11.17 -23.84
N GLU A 269 10.92 11.59 -24.33
CA GLU A 269 12.16 11.57 -23.56
C GLU A 269 12.13 12.63 -22.44
N GLU A 270 11.61 13.81 -22.75
CA GLU A 270 11.36 14.82 -21.72
C GLU A 270 10.32 14.34 -20.70
N ALA A 271 9.25 13.68 -21.16
CA ALA A 271 8.26 13.07 -20.25
C ALA A 271 8.89 12.07 -19.28
N ALA A 272 9.78 11.17 -19.77
CA ALA A 272 10.50 10.25 -18.92
C ALA A 272 11.41 10.96 -17.89
N SER A 273 12.06 12.06 -18.30
CA SER A 273 12.91 12.86 -17.41
C SER A 273 12.10 13.51 -16.31
N ILE A 274 10.93 14.07 -16.65
CA ILE A 274 10.00 14.69 -15.69
C ILE A 274 9.43 13.62 -14.76
N ALA A 275 9.01 12.45 -15.26
CA ALA A 275 8.51 11.35 -14.44
C ALA A 275 9.55 10.90 -13.40
N ASN A 276 10.81 10.71 -13.81
CA ASN A 276 11.90 10.36 -12.90
C ASN A 276 12.19 11.48 -11.87
N PHE A 277 11.98 12.74 -12.23
CA PHE A 277 12.12 13.86 -11.29
C PHE A 277 10.97 13.88 -10.27
N ILE A 278 9.73 13.67 -10.73
CA ILE A 278 8.53 13.62 -9.88
C ILE A 278 8.59 12.38 -8.99
N ALA A 279 9.02 11.23 -9.54
CA ALA A 279 9.01 9.93 -8.87
C ALA A 279 7.63 9.60 -8.28
N PRO A 280 6.58 9.51 -9.13
CA PRO A 280 5.19 9.44 -8.69
C PRO A 280 4.86 8.12 -8.00
N GLU A 281 3.80 8.11 -7.21
CA GLU A 281 3.19 6.92 -6.65
C GLU A 281 2.69 5.99 -7.77
N HIS A 282 1.76 6.48 -8.60
CA HIS A 282 1.23 5.78 -9.77
C HIS A 282 1.76 6.43 -11.03
N LEU A 283 2.40 5.65 -11.90
CA LEU A 283 2.82 6.08 -13.23
C LEU A 283 2.08 5.28 -14.28
N GLU A 284 1.28 5.96 -15.10
CA GLU A 284 0.59 5.35 -16.23
C GLU A 284 1.29 5.67 -17.55
N LEU A 285 1.56 4.64 -18.34
CA LEU A 285 2.19 4.73 -19.66
C LEU A 285 1.15 4.38 -20.73
N SER A 286 0.34 5.37 -21.13
CA SER A 286 -0.73 5.20 -22.11
C SER A 286 -0.22 5.47 -23.53
N MET A 287 0.48 4.48 -24.11
CA MET A 287 1.19 4.59 -25.38
C MET A 287 1.32 3.26 -26.12
N ASP A 288 1.84 3.28 -27.37
CA ASP A 288 1.94 2.10 -28.22
C ASP A 288 2.95 1.05 -27.71
N ASP A 289 4.12 1.46 -27.20
CA ASP A 289 5.15 0.55 -26.70
C ASP A 289 5.54 0.91 -25.24
N PRO A 290 4.64 0.65 -24.26
CA PRO A 290 4.89 1.01 -22.88
C PRO A 290 5.99 0.16 -22.23
N LEU A 291 6.19 -1.08 -22.69
CA LEU A 291 7.21 -1.98 -22.17
C LEU A 291 8.63 -1.51 -22.51
N ALA A 292 8.87 -1.06 -23.75
CA ALA A 292 10.15 -0.48 -24.12
C ALA A 292 10.38 0.85 -23.40
N PHE A 293 9.35 1.67 -23.28
CA PHE A 293 9.42 2.97 -22.61
C PHE A 293 9.67 2.84 -21.10
N SER A 294 9.10 1.85 -20.43
CA SER A 294 9.27 1.62 -18.99
C SER A 294 10.73 1.47 -18.57
N LYS A 295 11.61 1.02 -19.47
CA LYS A 295 13.07 0.89 -19.21
C LYS A 295 13.76 2.24 -18.97
N LYS A 296 13.13 3.36 -19.34
CA LYS A 296 13.60 4.74 -19.10
C LYS A 296 13.16 5.27 -17.74
N ILE A 297 12.24 4.58 -17.09
CA ILE A 297 11.70 4.94 -15.77
C ILE A 297 12.53 4.27 -14.69
N LYS A 298 13.03 5.07 -13.76
CA LYS A 298 13.82 4.61 -12.61
C LYS A 298 13.06 4.75 -11.29
N HIS A 299 12.12 5.67 -11.24
CA HIS A 299 11.47 6.09 -10.01
C HIS A 299 9.97 6.21 -10.21
N ALA A 300 9.24 5.18 -9.79
CA ALA A 300 7.79 5.16 -9.68
C ALA A 300 7.41 4.12 -8.62
N GLY A 301 6.30 4.33 -7.93
CA GLY A 301 5.75 3.34 -6.99
C GLY A 301 5.21 2.14 -7.76
N ALA A 302 4.32 2.36 -8.73
CA ALA A 302 3.83 1.36 -9.67
C ALA A 302 3.83 1.90 -11.10
N ILE A 303 3.97 1.02 -12.10
CA ILE A 303 3.95 1.40 -13.52
C ILE A 303 2.84 0.62 -14.21
N PHE A 304 1.82 1.34 -14.65
CA PHE A 304 0.66 0.82 -15.39
C PHE A 304 0.95 0.97 -16.88
N MET A 305 0.94 -0.14 -17.62
CA MET A 305 1.46 -0.18 -18.97
C MET A 305 0.38 -0.50 -20.00
N GLY A 306 0.14 0.42 -20.93
CA GLY A 306 -0.80 0.25 -22.04
C GLY A 306 -2.10 1.02 -21.85
N ARG A 307 -2.81 1.20 -22.97
CA ARG A 307 -4.01 2.04 -23.05
C ARG A 307 -5.22 1.45 -22.31
N ASP A 308 -5.22 0.14 -22.10
CA ASP A 308 -6.30 -0.60 -21.45
C ASP A 308 -6.00 -0.88 -19.97
N THR A 309 -4.90 -0.33 -19.45
CA THR A 309 -4.45 -0.55 -18.06
C THR A 309 -4.68 0.71 -17.24
N CYS A 310 -5.92 0.91 -16.80
CA CYS A 310 -6.25 2.00 -15.88
C CYS A 310 -5.76 1.69 -14.46
N GLU A 311 -5.57 2.73 -13.65
CA GLU A 311 -5.10 2.64 -12.28
C GLU A 311 -5.97 1.70 -11.44
N ALA A 312 -7.29 1.83 -11.49
CA ALA A 312 -8.21 1.03 -10.68
C ALA A 312 -8.09 -0.50 -10.91
N LEU A 313 -7.76 -0.95 -12.14
CA LEU A 313 -7.53 -2.37 -12.40
C LEU A 313 -6.26 -2.86 -11.71
N GLY A 314 -5.19 -2.08 -11.75
CA GLY A 314 -3.94 -2.42 -11.10
C GLY A 314 -4.07 -2.47 -9.60
N ASP A 315 -4.65 -1.44 -8.99
CA ASP A 315 -4.74 -1.28 -7.55
C ASP A 315 -5.68 -2.28 -6.88
N TYR A 316 -6.80 -2.63 -7.52
CA TYR A 316 -7.82 -3.41 -6.82
C TYR A 316 -7.85 -4.89 -7.20
N CYS A 317 -7.42 -5.29 -8.39
CA CYS A 317 -7.62 -6.66 -8.84
C CYS A 317 -6.50 -7.29 -9.68
N ALA A 318 -5.48 -6.56 -10.11
CA ALA A 318 -4.41 -7.14 -10.92
C ALA A 318 -3.44 -8.03 -10.12
N GLY A 319 -3.22 -7.73 -8.84
CA GLY A 319 -2.36 -8.52 -7.96
C GLY A 319 -1.20 -7.78 -7.29
N PRO A 320 -0.51 -6.82 -7.96
CA PRO A 320 0.49 -5.97 -7.31
C PRO A 320 -0.08 -5.19 -6.11
N ASN A 321 0.81 -4.77 -5.21
CA ASN A 321 0.43 -4.05 -4.02
C ASN A 321 0.20 -2.56 -4.30
N HIS A 322 -0.90 -2.00 -3.80
CA HIS A 322 -1.19 -0.57 -3.91
C HIS A 322 -0.73 0.27 -2.71
N VAL A 323 -0.04 -0.33 -1.73
CA VAL A 323 0.63 0.44 -0.67
C VAL A 323 1.96 0.91 -1.23
N LEU A 324 1.95 2.10 -1.79
CA LEU A 324 2.99 2.64 -2.65
C LEU A 324 3.72 3.82 -2.00
N PRO A 325 4.99 4.05 -2.36
CA PRO A 325 5.75 5.20 -1.91
C PRO A 325 5.22 6.49 -2.56
N THR A 326 4.79 7.45 -1.75
CA THR A 326 4.31 8.78 -2.14
C THR A 326 5.36 9.86 -1.94
N SER A 327 5.09 11.09 -2.33
CA SER A 327 5.91 12.27 -2.04
C SER A 327 7.38 12.09 -2.44
N ARG A 328 7.59 11.58 -3.66
CA ARG A 328 8.91 11.32 -4.25
C ARG A 328 9.75 10.25 -3.53
N THR A 329 9.18 9.49 -2.61
CA THR A 329 9.95 8.44 -1.90
C THR A 329 10.21 7.22 -2.77
N ALA A 330 9.55 7.07 -3.93
CA ALA A 330 9.87 6.03 -4.93
C ALA A 330 11.32 6.07 -5.44
N ARG A 331 12.08 7.14 -5.13
CA ARG A 331 13.53 7.21 -5.40
C ARG A 331 14.37 6.29 -4.51
N PHE A 332 13.85 5.85 -3.37
CA PHE A 332 14.57 5.04 -2.38
C PHE A 332 13.67 4.06 -1.62
N SER A 333 12.38 4.04 -1.88
CA SER A 333 11.41 3.12 -1.30
C SER A 333 10.70 2.34 -2.40
N SER A 334 10.16 1.19 -2.04
CA SER A 334 9.43 0.28 -2.92
C SER A 334 7.98 0.12 -2.44
N PRO A 335 7.08 -0.42 -3.29
CA PRO A 335 5.79 -0.93 -2.83
C PRO A 335 5.94 -1.90 -1.68
N LEU A 336 4.92 -1.98 -0.82
CA LEU A 336 4.88 -2.99 0.23
C LEU A 336 4.91 -4.39 -0.40
N GLY A 337 5.79 -5.26 0.09
CA GLY A 337 5.94 -6.61 -0.44
C GLY A 337 6.32 -7.62 0.63
N VAL A 338 6.47 -8.87 0.23
CA VAL A 338 6.84 -9.97 1.13
C VAL A 338 8.15 -9.71 1.88
N TYR A 339 9.10 -9.09 1.20
CA TYR A 339 10.42 -8.73 1.76
C TYR A 339 10.33 -7.70 2.90
N ASP A 340 9.23 -6.97 3.05
CA ASP A 340 9.00 -6.06 4.17
C ASP A 340 8.67 -6.80 5.47
N PHE A 341 8.25 -8.05 5.36
CA PHE A 341 7.89 -8.94 6.45
C PHE A 341 8.93 -10.05 6.69
N GLN A 342 10.08 -9.99 5.99
CA GLN A 342 11.19 -10.91 6.13
C GLN A 342 12.45 -10.20 6.60
N LYS A 343 13.19 -10.82 7.53
CA LYS A 343 14.51 -10.39 8.01
C LYS A 343 15.58 -11.26 7.41
N ARG A 344 16.77 -10.71 7.28
CA ARG A 344 17.97 -11.41 6.76
C ARG A 344 19.07 -11.30 7.79
N SER A 345 19.62 -12.45 8.20
CA SER A 345 20.75 -12.55 9.12
C SER A 345 21.93 -13.18 8.40
N SER A 346 23.12 -12.62 8.54
CA SER A 346 24.34 -13.23 7.99
C SER A 346 24.70 -14.48 8.78
N LEU A 347 25.04 -15.56 8.08
CA LEU A 347 25.59 -16.78 8.64
C LEU A 347 27.11 -16.78 8.38
N ILE A 348 27.91 -16.88 9.43
CA ILE A 348 29.36 -16.86 9.36
C ILE A 348 29.92 -17.98 10.26
N MET A 349 30.58 -18.97 9.65
CA MET A 349 31.24 -20.02 10.37
C MET A 349 32.66 -20.19 9.79
N VAL A 350 33.65 -19.59 10.43
CA VAL A 350 35.03 -19.59 9.97
C VAL A 350 35.73 -20.91 10.36
N SER A 351 36.32 -21.58 9.41
CA SER A 351 37.16 -22.77 9.66
C SER A 351 38.46 -22.42 10.38
N SER A 352 39.15 -23.44 10.95
CA SER A 352 40.47 -23.21 11.56
C SER A 352 41.48 -22.70 10.57
N GLN A 353 41.43 -23.14 9.31
CA GLN A 353 42.31 -22.66 8.23
C GLN A 353 41.93 -21.22 7.83
N GLY A 354 40.66 -20.94 7.67
CA GLY A 354 40.14 -19.60 7.39
C GLY A 354 40.51 -18.59 8.48
N ALA A 355 40.42 -19.00 9.76
CA ALA A 355 40.82 -18.15 10.88
C ALA A 355 42.31 -17.74 10.84
N GLN A 356 43.20 -18.65 10.41
CA GLN A 356 44.63 -18.35 10.26
C GLN A 356 44.88 -17.32 9.14
N THR A 357 44.12 -17.43 8.04
CA THR A 357 44.24 -16.53 6.89
C THR A 357 43.63 -15.16 7.18
N LEU A 358 42.36 -15.14 7.60
CA LEU A 358 41.59 -13.92 7.88
C LEU A 358 42.18 -13.15 9.08
N GLY A 359 42.64 -13.85 10.12
CA GLY A 359 43.21 -13.24 11.31
C GLY A 359 44.53 -12.49 11.04
N ARG A 360 45.18 -12.72 9.89
CA ARG A 360 46.33 -11.92 9.45
C ARG A 360 45.91 -10.66 8.69
N MET A 361 44.66 -10.62 8.18
CA MET A 361 44.09 -9.47 7.46
C MET A 361 43.40 -8.49 8.38
N ALA A 362 42.85 -8.99 9.51
CA ALA A 362 42.19 -8.20 10.52
C ALA A 362 43.18 -7.53 11.49
#